data_02ce11772ae630cdd99138df85e5280d
#
_entry.id   02ce11772ae630cdd99138df85e5280d
#
_cell.length_a   1.000
_cell.length_b   1.000
_cell.length_c   1.000
_cell.angle_alpha   90.00
_cell.angle_beta   90.00
_cell.angle_gamma   90.00
#
_symmetry.space_group_name_H-M   'P 1'
#
loop_
_entity.id
_entity.type
_entity.pdbx_description
1 polymer ?
#
loop_
_entity_poly.entity_id
_entity_poly.type
_entity_poly.pdbx_seq_one_letter_code
_entity_poly.pdbx_strand_id
1 'polypeptide(L)'
;RYDKEAKNKYLAEAVKQFLQFADRMFIPEKGLYRHGWVESSTDHPAFCWARANGWALLTACELLDVLPEDYPQRPKVMDYFRAHVRGVTALQSGEGFWHQLLDCNDSYLETSATAIYVYCLAHAINKGWIDAIAYGPVAQLGWHAVAGKINEEGQVEGTCVGTGMAFDPAFYYYRPVNVYAAHGYGPVLWAGAEMIRLLNTQHPQMNDSAVQYYQEKQKTTAPIFAVDSE
;
A
#
# COMPACT_ATOMS: atom_id res chain seq x y z
N ARG A 1 23.33 5.22 1.46
CA ARG A 1 23.73 6.54 1.97
C ARG A 1 25.10 6.53 2.63
N TYR A 2 25.48 5.43 3.27
CA TYR A 2 26.71 5.32 4.06
C TYR A 2 27.92 4.82 3.27
N ASP A 3 27.71 4.07 2.20
CA ASP A 3 28.77 3.54 1.34
C ASP A 3 28.55 4.00 -0.11
N LYS A 4 29.19 5.11 -0.45
CA LYS A 4 29.06 5.71 -1.79
C LYS A 4 29.79 4.90 -2.86
N GLU A 5 30.86 4.20 -2.50
CA GLU A 5 31.67 3.42 -3.44
C GLU A 5 30.94 2.14 -3.87
N ALA A 6 30.23 1.50 -2.91
CA ALA A 6 29.45 0.30 -3.19
C ALA A 6 28.01 0.58 -3.65
N LYS A 7 27.59 1.85 -3.77
CA LYS A 7 26.22 2.24 -4.15
C LYS A 7 25.67 1.46 -5.33
N ASN A 8 26.39 1.43 -6.43
CA ASN A 8 25.93 0.78 -7.66
C ASN A 8 25.78 -0.73 -7.49
N LYS A 9 26.66 -1.37 -6.72
CA LYS A 9 26.55 -2.79 -6.38
C LYS A 9 25.27 -3.08 -5.59
N TYR A 10 24.97 -2.25 -4.57
CA TYR A 10 23.76 -2.43 -3.75
C TYR A 10 22.48 -2.17 -4.54
N LEU A 11 22.46 -1.15 -5.40
CA LEU A 11 21.30 -0.88 -6.26
C LEU A 11 21.07 -2.03 -7.24
N ALA A 12 22.12 -2.54 -7.88
CA ALA A 12 22.00 -3.67 -8.80
C ALA A 12 21.47 -4.93 -8.12
N GLU A 13 21.96 -5.23 -6.90
CA GLU A 13 21.49 -6.38 -6.14
C GLU A 13 20.02 -6.19 -5.67
N ALA A 14 19.65 -5.00 -5.19
CA ALA A 14 18.28 -4.71 -4.78
C ALA A 14 17.29 -4.86 -5.94
N VAL A 15 17.61 -4.32 -7.13
CA VAL A 15 16.79 -4.48 -8.32
C VAL A 15 16.70 -5.95 -8.75
N LYS A 16 17.81 -6.67 -8.74
CA LYS A 16 17.84 -8.10 -9.06
C LYS A 16 16.92 -8.88 -8.13
N GLN A 17 17.02 -8.67 -6.81
CA GLN A 17 16.17 -9.35 -5.82
C GLN A 17 14.70 -9.03 -6.08
N PHE A 18 14.35 -7.75 -6.23
CA PHE A 18 12.98 -7.34 -6.52
C PHE A 18 12.42 -8.05 -7.76
N LEU A 19 13.15 -8.03 -8.88
CA LEU A 19 12.70 -8.63 -10.13
C LEU A 19 12.59 -10.16 -10.03
N GLN A 20 13.52 -10.82 -9.34
CA GLN A 20 13.44 -12.27 -9.12
C GLN A 20 12.21 -12.68 -8.30
N PHE A 21 11.83 -11.90 -7.27
CA PHE A 21 10.58 -12.12 -6.53
C PHE A 21 9.36 -11.85 -7.41
N ALA A 22 9.36 -10.75 -8.17
CA ALA A 22 8.26 -10.41 -9.06
C ALA A 22 8.04 -11.49 -10.11
N ASP A 23 9.09 -11.95 -10.79
CA ASP A 23 9.00 -12.97 -11.85
C ASP A 23 8.44 -14.33 -11.31
N ARG A 24 8.60 -14.63 -10.01
CA ARG A 24 8.13 -15.89 -9.40
C ARG A 24 6.76 -15.78 -8.73
N MET A 25 6.47 -14.65 -8.14
CA MET A 25 5.36 -14.52 -7.20
C MET A 25 4.24 -13.60 -7.66
N PHE A 26 4.51 -12.68 -8.60
CA PHE A 26 3.50 -11.80 -9.13
C PHE A 26 2.52 -12.55 -10.03
N ILE A 27 1.23 -12.28 -9.86
CA ILE A 27 0.11 -12.84 -10.63
C ILE A 27 -0.43 -11.69 -11.49
N PRO A 28 -0.02 -11.61 -12.78
CA PRO A 28 -0.35 -10.47 -13.64
C PRO A 28 -1.86 -10.23 -13.78
N GLU A 29 -2.66 -11.29 -13.83
CA GLU A 29 -4.11 -11.26 -14.01
C GLU A 29 -4.83 -10.63 -12.81
N LYS A 30 -4.23 -10.75 -11.61
CA LYS A 30 -4.76 -10.17 -10.37
C LYS A 30 -4.10 -8.84 -10.02
N GLY A 31 -2.90 -8.59 -10.51
CA GLY A 31 -2.05 -7.50 -10.03
C GLY A 31 -1.60 -7.68 -8.58
N LEU A 32 -1.45 -8.92 -8.12
CA LEU A 32 -1.14 -9.28 -6.73
C LEU A 32 0.03 -10.25 -6.66
N TYR A 33 0.62 -10.37 -5.47
CA TYR A 33 1.63 -11.38 -5.18
C TYR A 33 1.02 -12.55 -4.42
N ARG A 34 1.36 -13.79 -4.82
CA ARG A 34 1.17 -14.96 -3.97
C ARG A 34 2.11 -14.89 -2.78
N HIS A 35 1.71 -15.46 -1.63
CA HIS A 35 2.51 -15.35 -0.40
C HIS A 35 3.77 -16.22 -0.39
N GLY A 36 3.85 -17.27 -1.18
CA GLY A 36 5.01 -18.14 -1.15
C GLY A 36 5.40 -18.74 -2.48
N TRP A 37 6.68 -19.08 -2.57
CA TRP A 37 7.25 -19.84 -3.66
C TRP A 37 8.29 -20.82 -3.10
N VAL A 38 8.23 -22.08 -3.51
CA VAL A 38 9.10 -23.15 -3.02
C VAL A 38 9.85 -23.74 -4.20
N GLU A 39 11.17 -23.57 -4.23
CA GLU A 39 12.01 -23.96 -5.36
C GLU A 39 11.97 -25.44 -5.68
N SER A 40 11.89 -26.28 -4.64
CA SER A 40 11.87 -27.73 -4.76
C SER A 40 10.49 -28.32 -5.04
N SER A 41 9.46 -27.51 -5.25
CA SER A 41 8.08 -27.96 -5.43
C SER A 41 7.47 -27.37 -6.72
N THR A 42 6.61 -28.16 -7.38
CA THR A 42 5.75 -27.70 -8.46
C THR A 42 4.53 -26.94 -7.93
N ASP A 43 4.16 -27.20 -6.67
CA ASP A 43 3.04 -26.53 -6.01
C ASP A 43 3.54 -25.39 -5.14
N HIS A 44 2.89 -24.23 -5.25
CA HIS A 44 3.22 -23.04 -4.48
C HIS A 44 1.97 -22.51 -3.78
N PRO A 45 2.10 -21.95 -2.55
CA PRO A 45 0.99 -21.30 -1.89
C PRO A 45 0.45 -20.15 -2.74
N ALA A 46 -0.77 -20.31 -3.27
CA ALA A 46 -1.38 -19.35 -4.19
C ALA A 46 -2.14 -18.22 -3.48
N PHE A 47 -2.05 -18.14 -2.15
CA PHE A 47 -2.80 -17.17 -1.34
C PHE A 47 -2.23 -15.75 -1.46
N CYS A 48 -3.12 -14.79 -1.69
CA CYS A 48 -2.76 -13.37 -1.74
C CYS A 48 -2.89 -12.76 -0.34
N TRP A 49 -1.99 -13.15 0.58
CA TRP A 49 -2.01 -12.61 1.94
C TRP A 49 -1.69 -11.12 1.95
N ALA A 50 -2.59 -10.32 2.58
CA ALA A 50 -2.58 -8.87 2.49
C ALA A 50 -1.27 -8.24 2.97
N ARG A 51 -0.77 -8.58 4.15
CA ARG A 51 0.46 -7.99 4.66
C ARG A 51 1.70 -8.36 3.84
N ALA A 52 1.76 -9.55 3.24
CA ALA A 52 2.84 -9.89 2.32
C ALA A 52 2.80 -9.01 1.06
N ASN A 53 1.62 -8.78 0.50
CA ASN A 53 1.42 -7.83 -0.59
C ASN A 53 1.78 -6.40 -0.15
N GLY A 54 1.45 -6.00 1.08
CA GLY A 54 1.87 -4.72 1.65
C GLY A 54 3.39 -4.57 1.67
N TRP A 55 4.12 -5.57 2.17
CA TRP A 55 5.59 -5.55 2.16
C TRP A 55 6.19 -5.54 0.75
N ALA A 56 5.58 -6.24 -0.20
CA ALA A 56 6.02 -6.20 -1.61
C ALA A 56 5.83 -4.81 -2.21
N LEU A 57 4.68 -4.16 -1.95
CA LEU A 57 4.42 -2.81 -2.43
C LEU A 57 5.35 -1.78 -1.78
N LEU A 58 5.57 -1.89 -0.46
CA LEU A 58 6.53 -1.06 0.28
C LEU A 58 7.94 -1.21 -0.27
N THR A 59 8.37 -2.44 -0.55
CA THR A 59 9.70 -2.69 -1.15
C THR A 59 9.85 -1.98 -2.49
N ALA A 60 8.81 -1.98 -3.32
CA ALA A 60 8.82 -1.24 -4.59
C ALA A 60 8.91 0.28 -4.37
N CYS A 61 8.17 0.84 -3.40
CA CYS A 61 8.24 2.26 -3.03
C CYS A 61 9.66 2.65 -2.62
N GLU A 62 10.25 1.93 -1.66
CA GLU A 62 11.59 2.22 -1.15
C GLU A 62 12.68 2.06 -2.23
N LEU A 63 12.51 1.07 -3.11
CA LEU A 63 13.41 0.87 -4.24
C LEU A 63 13.32 2.04 -5.24
N LEU A 64 12.12 2.46 -5.60
CA LEU A 64 11.89 3.60 -6.50
C LEU A 64 12.41 4.93 -5.92
N ASP A 65 12.40 5.11 -4.61
CA ASP A 65 12.94 6.29 -3.95
C ASP A 65 14.47 6.41 -4.07
N VAL A 66 15.15 5.29 -4.14
CA VAL A 66 16.62 5.28 -4.19
C VAL A 66 17.19 5.07 -5.59
N LEU A 67 16.40 4.54 -6.52
CA LEU A 67 16.81 4.38 -7.92
C LEU A 67 16.87 5.73 -8.63
N PRO A 68 17.98 6.06 -9.32
CA PRO A 68 18.04 7.22 -10.20
C PRO A 68 16.94 7.16 -11.28
N GLU A 69 16.49 8.32 -11.75
CA GLU A 69 15.47 8.40 -12.81
C GLU A 69 15.89 7.72 -14.10
N ASP A 70 17.18 7.78 -14.44
CA ASP A 70 17.82 7.19 -15.62
C ASP A 70 18.28 5.75 -15.41
N TYR A 71 17.98 5.12 -14.25
CA TYR A 71 18.38 3.73 -14.00
C TYR A 71 17.68 2.77 -14.98
N PRO A 72 18.44 1.91 -15.71
CA PRO A 72 17.88 1.12 -16.84
C PRO A 72 16.66 0.26 -16.51
N GLN A 73 16.58 -0.31 -15.30
CA GLN A 73 15.47 -1.16 -14.89
C GLN A 73 14.38 -0.41 -14.11
N ARG A 74 14.54 0.91 -13.83
CA ARG A 74 13.53 1.70 -13.13
C ARG A 74 12.14 1.63 -13.80
N PRO A 75 12.00 1.72 -15.15
CA PRO A 75 10.69 1.57 -15.79
C PRO A 75 10.03 0.22 -15.48
N LYS A 76 10.77 -0.89 -15.51
CA LYS A 76 10.23 -2.21 -15.19
C LYS A 76 9.76 -2.31 -13.74
N VAL A 77 10.51 -1.74 -12.79
CA VAL A 77 10.09 -1.67 -11.38
C VAL A 77 8.81 -0.83 -11.23
N MET A 78 8.72 0.31 -11.92
CA MET A 78 7.54 1.17 -11.93
C MET A 78 6.32 0.47 -12.53
N ASP A 79 6.48 -0.32 -13.57
CA ASP A 79 5.39 -1.09 -14.18
C ASP A 79 4.82 -2.12 -13.22
N TYR A 80 5.67 -2.89 -12.53
CA TYR A 80 5.24 -3.80 -11.46
C TYR A 80 4.54 -3.05 -10.32
N PHE A 81 5.12 -1.94 -9.88
CA PHE A 81 4.54 -1.10 -8.84
C PHE A 81 3.12 -0.64 -9.22
N ARG A 82 2.95 -0.04 -10.40
CA ARG A 82 1.64 0.44 -10.87
C ARG A 82 0.63 -0.68 -11.10
N ALA A 83 1.07 -1.82 -11.60
CA ALA A 83 0.20 -3.00 -11.75
C ALA A 83 -0.27 -3.49 -10.38
N HIS A 84 0.62 -3.54 -9.38
CA HIS A 84 0.30 -3.93 -8.02
C HIS A 84 -0.65 -2.93 -7.35
N VAL A 85 -0.41 -1.62 -7.49
CA VAL A 85 -1.33 -0.57 -7.02
C VAL A 85 -2.74 -0.80 -7.55
N ARG A 86 -2.90 -1.03 -8.87
CA ARG A 86 -4.23 -1.30 -9.46
C ARG A 86 -4.89 -2.54 -8.88
N GLY A 87 -4.13 -3.64 -8.73
CA GLY A 87 -4.67 -4.88 -8.18
C GLY A 87 -5.12 -4.72 -6.72
N VAL A 88 -4.30 -4.09 -5.89
CA VAL A 88 -4.62 -3.86 -4.48
C VAL A 88 -5.82 -2.92 -4.34
N THR A 89 -5.83 -1.77 -5.02
CA THR A 89 -6.88 -0.76 -4.85
C THR A 89 -8.26 -1.24 -5.31
N ALA A 90 -8.33 -2.16 -6.26
CA ALA A 90 -9.57 -2.79 -6.69
C ALA A 90 -10.24 -3.66 -5.61
N LEU A 91 -9.52 -3.99 -4.54
CA LEU A 91 -9.96 -4.91 -3.49
C LEU A 91 -10.17 -4.23 -2.13
N GLN A 92 -10.18 -2.89 -2.10
CA GLN A 92 -10.54 -2.17 -0.87
C GLN A 92 -12.01 -2.41 -0.52
N SER A 93 -12.29 -2.76 0.74
CA SER A 93 -13.66 -2.89 1.23
C SER A 93 -14.36 -1.53 1.37
N GLY A 94 -15.69 -1.52 1.43
CA GLY A 94 -16.47 -0.32 1.67
C GLY A 94 -16.19 0.36 3.02
N GLU A 95 -15.58 -0.36 3.96
CA GLU A 95 -15.13 0.17 5.25
C GLU A 95 -13.72 0.78 5.20
N GLY A 96 -13.04 0.73 4.05
CA GLY A 96 -11.72 1.29 3.85
C GLY A 96 -10.56 0.33 4.15
N PHE A 97 -10.83 -0.83 4.71
CA PHE A 97 -9.82 -1.85 4.97
C PHE A 97 -9.57 -2.76 3.77
N TRP A 98 -8.52 -3.57 3.88
CA TRP A 98 -8.31 -4.75 3.06
C TRP A 98 -8.45 -6.01 3.90
N HIS A 99 -8.94 -7.07 3.27
CA HIS A 99 -9.12 -8.37 3.88
C HIS A 99 -7.77 -9.08 4.11
N GLN A 100 -7.72 -9.97 5.09
CA GLN A 100 -6.54 -10.79 5.44
C GLN A 100 -6.01 -11.57 4.22
N LEU A 101 -6.90 -12.12 3.42
CA LEU A 101 -6.64 -12.64 2.07
C LEU A 101 -7.32 -11.71 1.08
N LEU A 102 -6.54 -11.05 0.22
CA LEU A 102 -7.02 -9.95 -0.62
C LEU A 102 -8.16 -10.34 -1.56
N ASP A 103 -8.11 -11.53 -2.11
CA ASP A 103 -9.08 -12.09 -3.04
C ASP A 103 -10.15 -12.98 -2.37
N CYS A 104 -10.27 -12.91 -1.03
CA CYS A 104 -11.24 -13.63 -0.21
C CYS A 104 -11.94 -12.63 0.72
N ASN A 105 -13.03 -12.04 0.26
CA ASN A 105 -13.79 -11.01 0.98
C ASN A 105 -14.57 -11.51 2.20
N ASP A 106 -14.55 -12.79 2.48
CA ASP A 106 -15.06 -13.44 3.67
C ASP A 106 -13.98 -13.61 4.77
N SER A 107 -12.72 -13.32 4.47
CA SER A 107 -11.66 -13.23 5.47
C SER A 107 -11.77 -11.91 6.24
N TYR A 108 -11.24 -11.86 7.47
CA TYR A 108 -11.36 -10.66 8.29
C TYR A 108 -10.60 -9.44 7.73
N LEU A 109 -11.01 -8.23 8.15
CA LEU A 109 -10.35 -6.97 7.80
C LEU A 109 -9.08 -6.80 8.63
N GLU A 110 -7.94 -6.46 7.98
CA GLU A 110 -6.62 -6.48 8.59
C GLU A 110 -5.98 -5.09 8.63
N THR A 111 -5.65 -4.63 9.83
CA THR A 111 -5.21 -3.24 10.05
C THR A 111 -3.80 -2.96 9.55
N SER A 112 -2.84 -3.86 9.78
CA SER A 112 -1.45 -3.60 9.43
C SER A 112 -1.21 -3.54 7.92
N ALA A 113 -1.85 -4.42 7.15
CA ALA A 113 -1.81 -4.37 5.69
C ALA A 113 -2.45 -3.08 5.17
N THR A 114 -3.61 -2.71 5.72
CA THR A 114 -4.29 -1.45 5.38
C THR A 114 -3.38 -0.26 5.61
N ALA A 115 -2.70 -0.17 6.75
CA ALA A 115 -1.76 0.91 7.03
C ALA A 115 -0.58 0.95 6.04
N ILE A 116 -0.03 -0.21 5.65
CA ILE A 116 1.05 -0.27 4.64
C ILE A 116 0.54 0.24 3.29
N TYR A 117 -0.67 -0.16 2.86
CA TYR A 117 -1.24 0.32 1.60
C TYR A 117 -1.49 1.82 1.61
N VAL A 118 -2.04 2.36 2.71
CA VAL A 118 -2.22 3.81 2.89
C VAL A 118 -0.89 4.54 2.76
N TYR A 119 0.15 4.06 3.44
CA TYR A 119 1.49 4.62 3.28
C TYR A 119 1.95 4.63 1.83
N CYS A 120 1.92 3.48 1.16
CA CYS A 120 2.40 3.34 -0.21
C CYS A 120 1.63 4.21 -1.20
N LEU A 121 0.30 4.29 -1.06
CA LEU A 121 -0.55 5.11 -1.92
C LEU A 121 -0.29 6.60 -1.70
N ALA A 122 -0.30 7.07 -0.45
CA ALA A 122 -0.03 8.46 -0.11
C ALA A 122 1.38 8.88 -0.55
N HIS A 123 2.38 8.03 -0.31
CA HIS A 123 3.75 8.25 -0.75
C HIS A 123 3.86 8.37 -2.27
N ALA A 124 3.25 7.43 -3.01
CA ALA A 124 3.28 7.44 -4.46
C ALA A 124 2.57 8.66 -5.07
N ILE A 125 1.48 9.13 -4.46
CA ILE A 125 0.83 10.38 -4.85
C ILE A 125 1.76 11.57 -4.58
N ASN A 126 2.36 11.65 -3.39
CA ASN A 126 3.30 12.70 -3.01
C ASN A 126 4.53 12.77 -3.93
N LYS A 127 4.91 11.64 -4.55
CA LYS A 127 6.00 11.53 -5.52
C LYS A 127 5.55 11.75 -6.98
N GLY A 128 4.25 11.85 -7.25
CA GLY A 128 3.71 11.96 -8.60
C GLY A 128 3.82 10.67 -9.42
N TRP A 129 3.97 9.51 -8.77
CA TRP A 129 4.04 8.22 -9.47
C TRP A 129 2.69 7.68 -9.88
N ILE A 130 1.63 8.07 -9.15
CA ILE A 130 0.23 7.74 -9.41
C ILE A 130 -0.64 8.98 -9.25
N ASP A 131 -1.83 8.96 -9.88
CA ASP A 131 -2.76 10.07 -9.90
C ASP A 131 -3.47 10.27 -8.55
N ALA A 132 -3.43 11.50 -8.03
CA ALA A 132 -4.10 11.89 -6.80
C ALA A 132 -5.62 11.78 -6.88
N ILE A 133 -6.23 12.08 -8.04
CA ILE A 133 -7.69 12.03 -8.21
C ILE A 133 -8.18 10.58 -8.14
N ALA A 134 -7.46 9.65 -8.79
CA ALA A 134 -7.83 8.25 -8.81
C ALA A 134 -7.59 7.52 -7.49
N TYR A 135 -6.45 7.80 -6.83
CA TYR A 135 -5.99 7.00 -5.67
C TYR A 135 -6.07 7.72 -4.33
N GLY A 136 -6.23 9.04 -4.32
CA GLY A 136 -6.36 9.82 -3.10
C GLY A 136 -7.57 9.43 -2.25
N PRO A 137 -8.77 9.25 -2.82
CA PRO A 137 -9.93 8.76 -2.06
C PRO A 137 -9.69 7.40 -1.41
N VAL A 138 -9.00 6.48 -2.09
CA VAL A 138 -8.63 5.17 -1.57
C VAL A 138 -7.69 5.30 -0.36
N ALA A 139 -6.66 6.14 -0.47
CA ALA A 139 -5.73 6.40 0.64
C ALA A 139 -6.43 7.06 1.84
N GLN A 140 -7.32 8.02 1.60
CA GLN A 140 -8.08 8.68 2.67
C GLN A 140 -9.03 7.73 3.38
N LEU A 141 -9.81 6.95 2.64
CA LEU A 141 -10.73 5.98 3.22
C LEU A 141 -9.97 4.95 4.06
N GLY A 142 -8.85 4.44 3.54
CA GLY A 142 -7.97 3.53 4.29
C GLY A 142 -7.38 4.17 5.54
N TRP A 143 -6.98 5.45 5.48
CA TRP A 143 -6.48 6.16 6.66
C TRP A 143 -7.56 6.34 7.73
N HIS A 144 -8.78 6.72 7.35
CA HIS A 144 -9.90 6.81 8.30
C HIS A 144 -10.15 5.46 9.00
N ALA A 145 -10.14 4.37 8.25
CA ALA A 145 -10.28 3.03 8.79
C ALA A 145 -9.18 2.69 9.81
N VAL A 146 -7.92 2.94 9.47
CA VAL A 146 -6.75 2.70 10.34
C VAL A 146 -6.79 3.59 11.58
N ALA A 147 -7.09 4.88 11.44
CA ALA A 147 -7.15 5.81 12.56
C ALA A 147 -8.21 5.39 13.59
N GLY A 148 -9.34 4.85 13.13
CA GLY A 148 -10.39 4.29 13.99
C GLY A 148 -10.01 3.00 14.74
N LYS A 149 -8.84 2.42 14.43
CA LYS A 149 -8.28 1.24 15.14
C LYS A 149 -7.21 1.58 16.17
N ILE A 150 -6.97 2.87 16.40
CA ILE A 150 -6.11 3.32 17.49
C ILE A 150 -6.99 3.58 18.71
N ASN A 151 -6.87 2.76 19.75
CA ASN A 151 -7.66 2.91 20.96
C ASN A 151 -7.11 4.04 21.87
N GLU A 152 -7.78 4.29 23.00
CA GLU A 152 -7.44 5.36 23.95
C GLU A 152 -6.05 5.19 24.59
N GLU A 153 -5.57 3.95 24.69
CA GLU A 153 -4.23 3.62 25.16
C GLU A 153 -3.15 3.77 24.07
N GLY A 154 -3.52 4.16 22.85
CA GLY A 154 -2.61 4.27 21.71
C GLY A 154 -2.23 2.92 21.08
N GLN A 155 -2.95 1.85 21.38
CA GLN A 155 -2.72 0.53 20.81
C GLN A 155 -3.42 0.39 19.46
N VAL A 156 -2.82 -0.37 18.56
CA VAL A 156 -3.35 -0.63 17.21
C VAL A 156 -4.11 -1.96 17.20
N GLU A 157 -5.43 -1.89 17.11
CA GLU A 157 -6.31 -3.05 17.07
C GLU A 157 -6.37 -3.69 15.67
N GLY A 158 -6.81 -4.95 15.57
CA GLY A 158 -7.02 -5.65 14.31
C GLY A 158 -5.75 -6.01 13.55
N THR A 159 -4.60 -6.01 14.21
CA THR A 159 -3.32 -6.40 13.61
C THR A 159 -3.11 -7.91 13.72
N CYS A 160 -2.98 -8.59 12.58
CA CYS A 160 -2.61 -10.00 12.50
C CYS A 160 -1.24 -10.24 13.13
N VAL A 161 -1.12 -11.26 13.96
CA VAL A 161 0.17 -11.69 14.53
C VAL A 161 1.18 -12.12 13.46
N GLY A 162 2.41 -12.40 13.85
CA GLY A 162 3.45 -12.92 12.96
C GLY A 162 2.95 -14.18 12.22
N THR A 163 3.12 -14.22 10.90
CA THR A 163 2.51 -15.21 10.02
C THR A 163 3.56 -15.78 9.07
N GLY A 164 3.73 -17.07 9.07
CA GLY A 164 4.54 -17.82 8.10
C GLY A 164 3.76 -18.15 6.83
N MET A 165 4.37 -18.97 5.98
CA MET A 165 3.76 -19.52 4.77
C MET A 165 3.10 -20.85 5.07
N ALA A 166 1.92 -21.09 4.50
CA ALA A 166 1.21 -22.37 4.59
C ALA A 166 0.50 -22.70 3.26
N PHE A 167 0.23 -24.00 3.07
CA PHE A 167 -0.50 -24.50 1.91
C PHE A 167 -2.02 -24.65 2.18
N ASP A 168 -2.45 -24.48 3.44
CA ASP A 168 -3.85 -24.54 3.84
C ASP A 168 -4.41 -23.12 4.04
N PRO A 169 -5.51 -22.73 3.37
CA PRO A 169 -6.14 -21.43 3.56
C PRO A 169 -6.61 -21.20 5.00
N ALA A 170 -7.01 -22.24 5.73
CA ALA A 170 -7.45 -22.15 7.12
C ALA A 170 -6.36 -21.52 8.01
N PHE A 171 -5.08 -21.76 7.70
CA PHE A 171 -3.97 -21.10 8.40
C PHE A 171 -4.06 -19.58 8.35
N TYR A 172 -4.44 -19.00 7.21
CA TYR A 172 -4.58 -17.54 7.06
C TYR A 172 -5.89 -17.03 7.64
N TYR A 173 -7.01 -17.71 7.42
CA TYR A 173 -8.33 -17.32 7.91
C TYR A 173 -8.40 -17.24 9.43
N TYR A 174 -7.73 -18.14 10.12
CA TYR A 174 -7.78 -18.25 11.59
C TYR A 174 -6.55 -17.66 12.30
N ARG A 175 -5.70 -16.89 11.59
CA ARG A 175 -4.63 -16.17 12.29
C ARG A 175 -5.21 -15.17 13.27
N PRO A 176 -4.79 -15.21 14.55
CA PRO A 176 -5.30 -14.27 15.54
C PRO A 176 -4.82 -12.84 15.27
N VAL A 177 -5.60 -11.88 15.74
CA VAL A 177 -5.22 -10.47 15.83
C VAL A 177 -4.85 -10.13 17.27
N ASN A 178 -3.91 -9.20 17.46
CA ASN A 178 -3.46 -8.83 18.79
C ASN A 178 -2.93 -7.38 18.79
N VAL A 179 -3.28 -6.60 19.81
CA VAL A 179 -2.78 -5.23 20.00
C VAL A 179 -1.27 -5.17 20.26
N TYR A 180 -0.66 -6.24 20.74
CA TYR A 180 0.79 -6.35 20.91
C TYR A 180 1.53 -6.82 19.66
N ALA A 181 0.84 -7.04 18.55
CA ALA A 181 1.48 -7.40 17.27
C ALA A 181 2.27 -6.20 16.72
N ALA A 182 3.59 -6.30 16.76
CA ALA A 182 4.50 -5.20 16.42
C ALA A 182 4.32 -4.65 14.99
N HIS A 183 3.77 -5.46 14.08
CA HIS A 183 3.55 -5.11 12.67
C HIS A 183 2.51 -4.00 12.45
N GLY A 184 1.70 -3.65 13.46
CA GLY A 184 0.72 -2.56 13.36
C GLY A 184 1.35 -1.18 13.49
N TYR A 185 2.25 -0.99 14.45
CA TYR A 185 2.70 0.33 14.90
C TYR A 185 3.53 1.09 13.86
N GLY A 186 4.57 0.46 13.30
CA GLY A 186 5.42 1.08 12.29
C GLY A 186 4.63 1.55 11.07
N PRO A 187 3.84 0.67 10.43
CA PRO A 187 3.00 1.05 9.30
C PRO A 187 2.01 2.19 9.59
N VAL A 188 1.38 2.20 10.76
CA VAL A 188 0.46 3.28 11.15
C VAL A 188 1.18 4.62 11.25
N LEU A 189 2.36 4.66 11.85
CA LEU A 189 3.17 5.88 11.94
C LEU A 189 3.62 6.38 10.56
N TRP A 190 4.04 5.48 9.68
CA TRP A 190 4.41 5.82 8.30
C TRP A 190 3.21 6.34 7.50
N ALA A 191 2.07 5.65 7.60
CA ALA A 191 0.85 6.07 6.93
C ALA A 191 0.42 7.47 7.38
N GLY A 192 0.41 7.73 8.69
CA GLY A 192 0.07 9.05 9.23
C GLY A 192 1.00 10.15 8.75
N ALA A 193 2.31 9.90 8.72
CA ALA A 193 3.30 10.86 8.23
C ALA A 193 3.09 11.21 6.75
N GLU A 194 2.86 10.21 5.88
CA GLU A 194 2.61 10.45 4.45
C GLU A 194 1.23 11.05 4.18
N MET A 195 0.22 10.71 4.98
CA MET A 195 -1.11 11.34 4.90
C MET A 195 -1.06 12.83 5.27
N ILE A 196 -0.33 13.21 6.33
CA ILE A 196 -0.09 14.62 6.68
C ILE A 196 0.56 15.35 5.50
N ARG A 197 1.57 14.74 4.87
CA ARG A 197 2.23 15.31 3.69
C ARG A 197 1.24 15.48 2.54
N LEU A 198 0.45 14.44 2.23
CA LEU A 198 -0.54 14.46 1.16
C LEU A 198 -1.56 15.58 1.36
N LEU A 199 -2.13 15.70 2.55
CA LEU A 199 -3.11 16.75 2.85
C LEU A 199 -2.53 18.16 2.74
N ASN A 200 -1.24 18.33 3.06
CA ASN A 200 -0.56 19.62 2.98
C ASN A 200 -0.09 19.99 1.55
N THR A 201 0.07 19.02 0.66
CA THR A 201 0.58 19.24 -0.71
C THR A 201 -0.51 19.18 -1.77
N GLN A 202 -1.53 18.36 -1.57
CA GLN A 202 -2.60 18.13 -2.54
C GLN A 202 -3.91 18.84 -2.17
N HIS A 203 -3.99 19.43 -0.97
CA HIS A 203 -5.12 20.23 -0.49
C HIS A 203 -6.50 19.67 -0.89
N PRO A 204 -6.85 18.44 -0.50
CA PRO A 204 -8.12 17.85 -0.90
C PRO A 204 -9.30 18.67 -0.39
N GLN A 205 -10.29 18.87 -1.24
CA GLN A 205 -11.57 19.49 -0.89
C GLN A 205 -12.69 18.55 -1.30
N MET A 206 -13.70 18.45 -0.46
CA MET A 206 -14.89 17.66 -0.71
C MET A 206 -16.05 18.57 -1.08
N ASN A 207 -16.73 18.20 -2.15
CA ASN A 207 -18.04 18.77 -2.48
C ASN A 207 -19.08 17.63 -2.45
N ASP A 208 -20.31 17.94 -2.83
CA ASP A 208 -21.43 17.01 -2.89
C ASP A 208 -21.29 15.89 -3.94
N SER A 209 -20.27 15.96 -4.79
CA SER A 209 -20.06 15.01 -5.89
C SER A 209 -18.77 14.20 -5.76
N ALA A 210 -17.68 14.77 -5.20
CA ALA A 210 -16.37 14.14 -5.18
C ALA A 210 -15.38 14.75 -4.19
N VAL A 211 -14.27 14.05 -3.95
CA VAL A 211 -13.06 14.63 -3.35
C VAL A 211 -12.15 15.11 -4.48
N GLN A 212 -11.76 16.36 -4.44
CA GLN A 212 -10.86 16.98 -5.40
C GLN A 212 -9.53 17.33 -4.75
N TYR A 213 -8.44 17.24 -5.51
CA TYR A 213 -7.07 17.47 -5.05
C TYR A 213 -6.48 18.65 -5.78
N TYR A 214 -5.91 19.62 -5.04
CA TYR A 214 -5.33 20.84 -5.58
C TYR A 214 -3.86 20.95 -5.19
N GLN A 215 -3.02 21.38 -6.12
CA GLN A 215 -1.59 21.63 -5.83
C GLN A 215 -1.38 22.86 -4.96
N GLU A 216 -2.31 23.82 -5.00
CA GLU A 216 -2.27 25.01 -4.17
C GLU A 216 -3.49 25.06 -3.24
N LYS A 217 -3.28 25.53 -2.02
CA LYS A 217 -4.39 25.74 -1.09
C LYS A 217 -5.39 26.74 -1.64
N GLN A 218 -6.63 26.31 -1.83
CA GLN A 218 -7.70 27.18 -2.27
C GLN A 218 -7.97 28.28 -1.23
N LYS A 219 -8.07 29.52 -1.69
CA LYS A 219 -8.32 30.69 -0.84
C LYS A 219 -9.81 30.91 -0.55
N THR A 220 -10.69 30.18 -1.20
CA THR A 220 -12.14 30.32 -1.08
C THR A 220 -12.76 29.06 -0.52
N THR A 221 -13.78 29.22 0.31
CA THR A 221 -14.67 28.16 0.78
C THR A 221 -15.92 28.02 -0.08
N ALA A 222 -16.00 28.79 -1.19
CA ALA A 222 -17.13 28.69 -2.11
C ALA A 222 -17.25 27.28 -2.68
N PRO A 223 -18.48 26.79 -2.90
CA PRO A 223 -18.69 25.50 -3.55
C PRO A 223 -17.95 25.44 -4.89
N ILE A 224 -17.40 24.28 -5.23
CA ILE A 224 -16.71 24.04 -6.51
C ILE A 224 -17.67 24.22 -7.69
N PHE A 225 -18.93 23.95 -7.48
CA PHE A 225 -20.01 24.31 -8.39
C PHE A 225 -20.71 25.57 -7.87
N ALA A 226 -20.27 26.73 -8.34
CA ALA A 226 -21.11 27.90 -8.27
C ALA A 226 -22.31 27.66 -9.21
N VAL A 227 -23.53 27.72 -8.67
CA VAL A 227 -24.70 27.83 -9.52
C VAL A 227 -24.49 29.10 -10.32
N ASP A 228 -24.46 28.99 -11.65
CA ASP A 228 -24.41 30.21 -12.51
C ASP A 228 -25.53 31.11 -12.04
N SER A 229 -25.14 32.23 -11.44
CA SER A 229 -26.08 33.29 -11.10
C SER A 229 -26.52 33.90 -12.43
N GLU A 230 -27.76 33.63 -12.80
CA GLU A 230 -28.43 34.37 -13.86
C GLU A 230 -28.29 35.93 -13.69
#